data_0ba0fa4a68df6a7fe8fe94eaa59c3a0d
#
_entry.id   0ba0fa4a68df6a7fe8fe94eaa59c3a0d
#
_cell.length_a   1.000
_cell.length_b   1.000
_cell.length_c   1.000
_cell.angle_alpha   90.00
_cell.angle_beta   90.00
_cell.angle_gamma   90.00
#
_symmetry.space_group_name_H-M   'P 1'
#
loop_
_entity.id
_entity.type
_entity.pdbx_description
1 polymer ?
#
loop_
_entity_poly.entity_id
_entity_poly.type
_entity_poly.pdbx_seq_one_letter_code
_entity_poly.pdbx_strand_id
1 'polypeptide(L)'
;MADVREWRMHDVVDADGKKIGTLESVYVDTATDEPSFGTVTVGLPTRHRLVFVPLDGALVGPSYLKVAYPKSQVKDAPAIDTDAVLPAEEEPAVFAHYELPYTPGAGGERRLARR
;
A
#
# COMPACT_ATOMS: atom_id res chain seq x y z
N MET A 1 1.77 -20.69 2.78
CA MET A 1 1.65 -19.22 2.89
C MET A 1 1.17 -18.66 1.56
N ALA A 2 0.19 -17.75 1.59
CA ALA A 2 -0.32 -17.17 0.36
C ALA A 2 0.74 -16.28 -0.31
N ASP A 3 0.84 -16.35 -1.62
CA ASP A 3 1.72 -15.49 -2.40
C ASP A 3 1.03 -14.14 -2.57
N VAL A 4 1.62 -13.07 -2.02
CA VAL A 4 1.04 -11.72 -2.10
C VAL A 4 0.84 -11.25 -3.53
N ARG A 5 1.57 -11.81 -4.50
CA ARG A 5 1.40 -11.46 -5.90
C ARG A 5 0.05 -11.92 -6.45
N GLU A 6 -0.60 -12.88 -5.81
CA GLU A 6 -1.93 -13.33 -6.18
C GLU A 6 -3.00 -12.31 -5.82
N TRP A 7 -2.68 -11.36 -4.94
CA TRP A 7 -3.63 -10.32 -4.54
C TRP A 7 -3.73 -9.18 -5.56
N ARG A 8 -2.83 -9.15 -6.52
CA ARG A 8 -2.85 -8.11 -7.56
C ARG A 8 -4.19 -8.13 -8.28
N MET A 9 -4.66 -6.95 -8.63
CA MET A 9 -5.95 -6.73 -9.29
C MET A 9 -7.17 -6.96 -8.39
N HIS A 10 -6.98 -7.31 -7.12
CA HIS A 10 -8.10 -7.34 -6.16
C HIS A 10 -8.64 -5.93 -5.98
N ASP A 11 -9.95 -5.82 -5.79
CA ASP A 11 -10.55 -4.54 -5.38
C ASP A 11 -10.11 -4.22 -3.97
N VAL A 12 -9.65 -2.98 -3.75
CA VAL A 12 -9.33 -2.51 -2.41
C VAL A 12 -10.53 -1.71 -1.90
N VAL A 13 -11.06 -2.15 -0.76
CA VAL A 13 -12.23 -1.53 -0.14
C VAL A 13 -11.88 -1.09 1.28
N ASP A 14 -12.59 -0.09 1.79
CA ASP A 14 -12.41 0.35 3.16
C ASP A 14 -13.27 -0.47 4.13
N ALA A 15 -13.21 -0.13 5.43
CA ALA A 15 -13.94 -0.87 6.45
C ALA A 15 -15.47 -0.84 6.23
N ASP A 16 -15.99 0.15 5.52
CA ASP A 16 -17.40 0.28 5.20
C ASP A 16 -17.77 -0.41 3.88
N GLY A 17 -16.79 -1.04 3.22
CA GLY A 17 -17.01 -1.71 1.94
C GLY A 17 -16.95 -0.78 0.73
N LYS A 18 -16.55 0.47 0.90
CA LYS A 18 -16.42 1.43 -0.20
C LYS A 18 -15.17 1.13 -1.01
N LYS A 19 -15.31 1.00 -2.32
CA LYS A 19 -14.16 0.74 -3.18
C LYS A 19 -13.25 1.97 -3.25
N ILE A 20 -11.96 1.74 -2.96
CA ILE A 20 -10.92 2.77 -3.05
C ILE A 20 -10.26 2.73 -4.42
N GLY A 21 -9.92 1.54 -4.88
CA GLY A 21 -9.25 1.33 -6.15
C GLY A 21 -8.91 -0.13 -6.34
N THR A 22 -7.84 -0.38 -7.10
CA THR A 22 -7.38 -1.73 -7.42
C THR A 22 -5.96 -1.92 -6.90
N LEU A 23 -5.69 -3.07 -6.28
CA LEU A 23 -4.35 -3.36 -5.77
C LEU A 23 -3.37 -3.56 -6.92
N GLU A 24 -2.31 -2.77 -6.95
CA GLU A 24 -1.27 -2.87 -7.99
C GLU A 24 -0.14 -3.79 -7.54
N SER A 25 0.35 -3.61 -6.33
CA SER A 25 1.45 -4.42 -5.81
C SER A 25 1.46 -4.39 -4.29
N VAL A 26 2.28 -5.26 -3.70
CA VAL A 26 2.47 -5.32 -2.26
C VAL A 26 3.93 -5.00 -1.96
N TYR A 27 4.15 -4.16 -0.96
CA TYR A 27 5.49 -3.86 -0.43
C TYR A 27 5.66 -4.61 0.87
N VAL A 28 6.78 -5.30 0.98
CA VAL A 28 7.13 -6.04 2.20
C VAL A 28 8.13 -5.25 3.03
N ASP A 29 8.12 -5.51 4.33
CA ASP A 29 9.10 -4.97 5.26
C ASP A 29 10.42 -5.71 5.06
N THR A 30 11.49 -4.99 4.74
CA THR A 30 12.79 -5.64 4.46
C THR A 30 13.41 -6.31 5.67
N ALA A 31 12.99 -5.93 6.89
CA ALA A 31 13.49 -6.55 8.12
C ALA A 31 12.80 -7.89 8.41
N THR A 32 11.53 -8.04 8.04
CA THR A 32 10.73 -9.23 8.37
C THR A 32 10.29 -10.04 7.15
N ASP A 33 10.40 -9.44 5.96
CA ASP A 33 9.90 -10.00 4.70
C ASP A 33 8.39 -10.25 4.70
N GLU A 34 7.67 -9.57 5.58
CA GLU A 34 6.21 -9.67 5.67
C GLU A 34 5.53 -8.52 4.95
N PRO A 35 4.31 -8.74 4.41
CA PRO A 35 3.55 -7.67 3.77
C PRO A 35 3.32 -6.50 4.73
N SER A 36 3.60 -5.30 4.28
CA SER A 36 3.52 -4.09 5.10
C SER A 36 2.56 -3.07 4.51
N PHE A 37 2.69 -2.79 3.22
CA PHE A 37 1.84 -1.82 2.51
C PHE A 37 1.39 -2.40 1.19
N GLY A 38 0.23 -1.96 0.73
CA GLY A 38 -0.21 -2.20 -0.65
C GLY A 38 -0.21 -0.88 -1.41
N THR A 39 -0.01 -0.95 -2.73
CA THR A 39 -0.23 0.20 -3.60
C THR A 39 -1.56 0.03 -4.30
N VAL A 40 -2.35 1.09 -4.29
CA VAL A 40 -3.70 1.10 -4.85
C VAL A 40 -3.74 2.09 -6.00
N THR A 41 -4.20 1.62 -7.16
CA THR A 41 -4.41 2.50 -8.31
C THR A 41 -5.68 3.31 -8.06
N VAL A 42 -5.54 4.63 -8.03
CA VAL A 42 -6.66 5.55 -7.84
C VAL A 42 -6.64 6.62 -8.92
N GLY A 43 -7.72 7.38 -9.03
CA GLY A 43 -7.83 8.51 -9.94
C GLY A 43 -8.77 8.25 -11.10
N LEU A 44 -8.80 9.21 -12.03
CA LEU A 44 -9.63 9.15 -13.22
C LEU A 44 -9.04 8.19 -14.25
N PRO A 45 -9.84 7.62 -15.14
CA PRO A 45 -9.34 6.69 -16.16
C PRO A 45 -8.18 7.26 -17.00
N THR A 46 -8.12 8.57 -17.18
CA THR A 46 -7.08 9.22 -17.97
C THR A 46 -5.88 9.67 -17.11
N ARG A 47 -5.96 9.52 -15.80
CA ARG A 47 -4.90 10.02 -14.91
C ARG A 47 -4.87 9.18 -13.64
N HIS A 48 -4.17 8.05 -13.72
CA HIS A 48 -3.99 7.16 -12.59
C HIS A 48 -2.73 7.49 -11.80
N ARG A 49 -2.78 7.20 -10.50
CA ARG A 49 -1.62 7.28 -9.62
C ARG A 49 -1.71 6.15 -8.61
N LEU A 50 -0.59 5.84 -7.96
CA LEU A 50 -0.54 4.83 -6.92
C LEU A 50 -0.45 5.49 -5.56
N VAL A 51 -1.31 5.09 -4.64
CA VAL A 51 -1.23 5.52 -3.24
C VAL A 51 -0.92 4.30 -2.39
N PHE A 52 -0.28 4.53 -1.23
CA PHE A 52 0.09 3.46 -0.32
C PHE A 52 -0.94 3.34 0.79
N VAL A 53 -1.24 2.10 1.18
CA VAL A 53 -2.12 1.83 2.31
C VAL A 53 -1.51 0.73 3.18
N PRO A 54 -1.48 0.92 4.51
CA PRO A 54 -0.98 -0.14 5.39
C PRO A 54 -1.86 -1.37 5.32
N LEU A 55 -1.22 -2.55 5.37
CA LEU A 55 -1.92 -3.83 5.35
C LEU A 55 -2.21 -4.36 6.76
N ASP A 56 -1.77 -3.65 7.79
CA ASP A 56 -2.07 -4.01 9.16
C ASP A 56 -3.59 -3.96 9.39
N GLY A 57 -4.16 -5.04 9.87
CA GLY A 57 -5.59 -5.16 10.08
C GLY A 57 -6.40 -5.43 8.82
N ALA A 58 -5.75 -5.65 7.67
CA ALA A 58 -6.45 -5.92 6.43
C ALA A 58 -6.98 -7.35 6.37
N LEU A 59 -8.09 -7.53 5.66
CA LEU A 59 -8.69 -8.84 5.41
C LEU A 59 -8.68 -9.13 3.91
N VAL A 60 -8.19 -10.30 3.54
CA VAL A 60 -8.09 -10.72 2.14
C VAL A 60 -9.22 -11.67 1.82
N GLY A 61 -10.04 -11.30 0.82
CA GLY A 61 -11.08 -12.18 0.29
C GLY A 61 -10.67 -12.73 -1.09
N PRO A 62 -11.56 -13.51 -1.72
CA PRO A 62 -11.25 -14.10 -3.03
C PRO A 62 -10.97 -13.09 -4.13
N SER A 63 -11.58 -11.91 -4.05
CA SER A 63 -11.45 -10.88 -5.09
C SER A 63 -11.31 -9.48 -4.52
N TYR A 64 -11.13 -9.34 -3.20
CA TYR A 64 -11.03 -8.04 -2.55
C TYR A 64 -9.99 -8.05 -1.44
N LEU A 65 -9.50 -6.86 -1.13
CA LEU A 65 -8.65 -6.59 0.01
C LEU A 65 -9.33 -5.49 0.81
N LYS A 66 -9.76 -5.80 2.03
CA LYS A 66 -10.45 -4.84 2.89
C LYS A 66 -9.45 -4.25 3.87
N VAL A 67 -9.20 -2.95 3.76
CA VAL A 67 -8.21 -2.27 4.60
C VAL A 67 -8.89 -1.61 5.79
N ALA A 68 -8.11 -1.35 6.85
CA ALA A 68 -8.63 -0.79 8.09
C ALA A 68 -8.85 0.73 8.02
N TYR A 69 -8.35 1.38 6.98
CA TYR A 69 -8.35 2.84 6.86
C TYR A 69 -9.49 3.33 5.98
N PRO A 70 -10.07 4.52 6.28
CA PRO A 70 -11.15 5.05 5.47
C PRO A 70 -10.68 5.50 4.09
N LYS A 71 -11.57 5.41 3.11
CA LYS A 71 -11.29 5.75 1.72
C LYS A 71 -10.67 7.16 1.58
N SER A 72 -11.21 8.14 2.31
CA SER A 72 -10.72 9.51 2.23
C SER A 72 -9.25 9.62 2.64
N GLN A 73 -8.86 8.91 3.70
CA GLN A 73 -7.47 8.93 4.18
C GLN A 73 -6.54 8.26 3.17
N VAL A 74 -6.97 7.14 2.58
CA VAL A 74 -6.15 6.42 1.61
C VAL A 74 -5.95 7.26 0.34
N LYS A 75 -7.00 7.91 -0.14
CA LYS A 75 -6.90 8.74 -1.34
C LYS A 75 -6.02 9.97 -1.16
N ASP A 76 -5.86 10.44 0.07
CA ASP A 76 -5.03 11.59 0.41
C ASP A 76 -3.57 11.21 0.67
N ALA A 77 -3.25 9.91 0.64
CA ALA A 77 -1.89 9.44 0.94
C ALA A 77 -0.89 9.92 -0.12
N PRO A 78 0.41 9.97 0.23
CA PRO A 78 1.45 10.24 -0.76
C PRO A 78 1.34 9.29 -1.93
N ALA A 79 1.46 9.83 -3.14
CA ALA A 79 1.26 9.08 -4.38
C ALA A 79 2.54 9.04 -5.20
N ILE A 80 2.70 7.98 -5.99
CA ILE A 80 3.77 7.86 -6.97
C ILE A 80 3.15 7.58 -8.34
N ASP A 81 3.95 7.73 -9.40
CA ASP A 81 3.51 7.37 -10.75
C ASP A 81 3.28 5.87 -10.85
N THR A 82 2.42 5.46 -11.78
CA THR A 82 1.99 4.05 -11.90
C THR A 82 3.11 3.09 -12.23
N ASP A 83 4.21 3.58 -12.80
CA ASP A 83 5.38 2.77 -13.15
C ASP A 83 6.57 2.99 -12.21
N ALA A 84 6.39 3.75 -11.14
CA ALA A 84 7.46 4.10 -10.21
C ALA A 84 7.53 3.14 -9.03
N VAL A 85 8.67 3.18 -8.34
CA VAL A 85 8.87 2.49 -7.07
C VAL A 85 9.16 3.56 -6.02
N LEU A 86 8.63 3.37 -4.82
CA LEU A 86 8.80 4.35 -3.74
C LEU A 86 10.28 4.53 -3.39
N PRO A 87 10.84 5.75 -3.52
CA PRO A 87 12.21 6.00 -3.06
C PRO A 87 12.31 5.86 -1.55
N ALA A 88 13.46 5.36 -1.07
CA ALA A 88 13.66 5.15 0.37
C ALA A 88 13.50 6.45 1.18
N GLU A 89 13.94 7.58 0.64
CA GLU A 89 13.84 8.87 1.31
C GLU A 89 12.40 9.38 1.44
N GLU A 90 11.46 8.81 0.72
CA GLU A 90 10.05 9.17 0.82
C GLU A 90 9.25 8.23 1.72
N GLU A 91 9.85 7.15 2.19
CA GLU A 91 9.18 6.21 3.10
C GLU A 91 8.64 6.89 4.36
N PRO A 92 9.39 7.80 5.03
CA PRO A 92 8.88 8.43 6.24
C PRO A 92 7.55 9.16 6.04
N ALA A 93 7.35 9.81 4.89
CA ALA A 93 6.11 10.52 4.61
C ALA A 93 4.91 9.56 4.50
N VAL A 94 5.11 8.38 3.93
CA VAL A 94 4.07 7.36 3.83
C VAL A 94 3.65 6.90 5.23
N PHE A 95 4.62 6.58 6.07
CA PHE A 95 4.33 6.15 7.44
C PHE A 95 3.64 7.26 8.24
N ALA A 96 4.14 8.50 8.12
CA ALA A 96 3.59 9.65 8.86
C ALA A 96 2.13 9.93 8.49
N HIS A 97 1.77 9.73 7.23
CA HIS A 97 0.39 9.95 6.78
C HIS A 97 -0.61 9.10 7.56
N TYR A 98 -0.20 7.89 7.96
CA TYR A 98 -1.03 6.96 8.73
C TYR A 98 -0.68 6.97 10.21
N GLU A 99 0.12 7.94 10.66
CA GLU A 99 0.55 8.07 12.06
C GLU A 99 1.26 6.82 12.57
N LEU A 100 2.03 6.18 11.69
CA LEU A 100 2.79 4.98 12.02
C LEU A 100 4.24 5.34 12.31
N PRO A 101 4.87 4.68 13.32
CA PRO A 101 6.28 4.92 13.60
C PRO A 101 7.16 4.41 12.43
N TYR A 102 8.20 5.16 12.12
CA TYR A 102 9.11 4.79 11.05
C TYR A 102 10.50 4.51 11.59
N THR A 103 11.06 3.38 11.15
CA THR A 103 12.45 3.02 11.40
C THR A 103 13.07 2.63 10.06
N PRO A 104 14.18 3.25 9.64
CA PRO A 104 14.84 2.86 8.39
C PRO A 104 15.27 1.41 8.41
N GLY A 105 15.48 0.82 7.22
CA GLY A 105 16.10 -0.48 7.12
C GLY A 105 17.54 -0.48 7.65
N ALA A 106 18.09 -1.66 7.88
CA ALA A 106 19.45 -1.81 8.40
C ALA A 106 20.44 -1.08 7.50
N GLY A 107 21.35 -0.30 8.11
CA GLY A 107 22.35 0.46 7.36
C GLY A 107 21.78 1.65 6.59
N GLY A 108 20.58 2.10 6.91
CA GLY A 108 19.92 3.21 6.22
C GLY A 108 19.29 2.82 4.89
N GLU A 109 19.14 1.52 4.63
CA GLU A 109 18.55 1.01 3.41
C GLU A 109 17.02 1.17 3.45
N ARG A 110 16.37 0.89 2.30
CA ARG A 110 14.91 0.97 2.23
C ARG A 110 14.27 -0.02 3.20
N ARG A 111 13.19 0.43 3.83
CA ARG A 111 12.38 -0.41 4.70
C ARG A 111 11.32 -1.19 3.93
N LEU A 112 10.87 -0.66 2.80
CA LEU A 112 9.81 -1.24 1.99
C LEU A 112 10.36 -1.69 0.64
N ALA A 113 10.09 -2.95 0.28
CA ALA A 113 10.50 -3.51 -1.00
C ALA A 113 9.29 -4.05 -1.74
N ARG A 114 9.17 -3.71 -3.03
CA ARG A 114 8.04 -4.18 -3.85
C ARG A 114 8.22 -5.65 -4.20
N ARG A 115 7.13 -6.40 -4.07
CA ARG A 115 7.07 -7.81 -4.47
C ARG A 115 6.15 -8.02 -5.66
#